data_5cd22563a3331db88b464a2c08409bb2
#
_entry.id   5cd22563a3331db88b464a2c08409bb2
#
_cell.length_a   1.000
_cell.length_b   1.000
_cell.length_c   1.000
_cell.angle_alpha   90.00
_cell.angle_beta   90.00
_cell.angle_gamma   90.00
#
_symmetry.space_group_name_H-M   'P 1'
#
loop_
_entity.id
_entity.type
_entity.pdbx_description
1 polymer ?
#
loop_
_entity_poly.entity_id
_entity_poly.type
_entity_poly.pdbx_seq_one_letter_code
_entity_poly.pdbx_strand_id
1 'polypeptide(L)'
;MEIITVETLRAWLEQKQPLTVLDIRPATDRAEWWIPGSVHVDAYAALRAHDPQALSTVELPAQAPVVTVCISGITSIIAAEQLSQRGLDAYSLEGGMRAWSLAWNMATIPYAEDDVHIIQIRRTGKGCLSYIIGAG
;
A
#
# COMPACT_ATOMS: atom_id res chain seq x y z
N MET A 1 5.96 14.51 8.05
CA MET A 1 5.77 13.21 7.36
C MET A 1 6.49 12.13 8.15
N GLU A 2 5.88 10.98 8.26
CA GLU A 2 6.46 9.84 8.96
C GLU A 2 6.37 8.60 8.10
N ILE A 3 7.20 7.62 8.40
CA ILE A 3 7.20 6.34 7.70
C ILE A 3 6.56 5.32 8.63
N ILE A 4 5.61 4.55 8.13
CA ILE A 4 4.95 3.51 8.95
C ILE A 4 5.18 2.14 8.32
N THR A 5 5.09 1.12 9.15
CA THR A 5 5.27 -0.26 8.70
C THR A 5 3.97 -0.83 8.17
N VAL A 6 4.09 -1.96 7.48
CA VAL A 6 2.93 -2.69 7.00
C VAL A 6 2.06 -3.14 8.18
N GLU A 7 2.67 -3.55 9.28
CA GLU A 7 1.90 -3.97 10.45
C GLU A 7 1.05 -2.82 10.98
N THR A 8 1.62 -1.62 11.02
CA THR A 8 0.87 -0.45 11.47
C THR A 8 -0.29 -0.14 10.54
N LEU A 9 -0.04 -0.17 9.23
CA LEU A 9 -1.11 0.08 8.27
C LEU A 9 -2.20 -0.97 8.37
N ARG A 10 -1.83 -2.22 8.49
CA ARG A 10 -2.81 -3.29 8.63
C ARG A 10 -3.66 -3.10 9.87
N ALA A 11 -3.04 -2.73 10.98
CA ALA A 11 -3.78 -2.49 12.21
C ALA A 11 -4.78 -1.34 12.03
N TRP A 12 -4.37 -0.27 11.38
CA TRP A 12 -5.26 0.86 11.12
C TRP A 12 -6.45 0.45 10.24
N LEU A 13 -6.19 -0.36 9.22
CA LEU A 13 -7.26 -0.83 8.33
C LEU A 13 -8.20 -1.78 9.06
N GLU A 14 -7.68 -2.65 9.90
CA GLU A 14 -8.49 -3.58 10.67
C GLU A 14 -9.36 -2.87 11.71
N GLN A 15 -8.87 -1.79 12.26
CA GLN A 15 -9.61 -0.99 13.22
C GLN A 15 -10.62 -0.07 12.54
N LYS A 16 -10.62 -0.06 11.21
CA LYS A 16 -11.52 0.77 10.41
C LYS A 16 -11.41 2.24 10.76
N GLN A 17 -10.19 2.67 11.06
CA GLN A 17 -9.95 4.08 11.29
C GLN A 17 -10.09 4.87 9.99
N PRO A 18 -10.56 6.11 10.05
CA PRO A 18 -10.57 6.96 8.86
C PRO A 18 -9.17 7.14 8.34
N LEU A 19 -8.94 6.76 7.10
CA LEU A 19 -7.64 6.88 6.52
C LEU A 19 -7.75 6.71 5.00
N THR A 20 -6.85 7.35 4.27
CA THR A 20 -6.76 7.18 2.82
C THR A 20 -5.43 6.52 2.50
N VAL A 21 -5.46 5.46 1.73
CA VAL A 21 -4.24 4.88 1.17
C VAL A 21 -4.14 5.38 -0.25
N LEU A 22 -3.08 6.09 -0.55
CA LEU A 22 -2.86 6.70 -1.86
C LEU A 22 -1.76 5.98 -2.60
N ASP A 23 -2.12 5.26 -3.65
CA ASP A 23 -1.19 4.54 -4.48
C ASP A 23 -0.70 5.47 -5.58
N ILE A 24 0.61 5.74 -5.59
CA ILE A 24 1.17 6.70 -6.54
C ILE A 24 1.95 6.02 -7.65
N ARG A 25 1.77 4.73 -7.82
CA ARG A 25 2.48 3.97 -8.85
C ARG A 25 1.95 4.27 -10.24
N PRO A 26 2.72 3.91 -11.29
CA PRO A 26 2.21 4.00 -12.65
C PRO A 26 0.92 3.19 -12.82
N ALA A 27 0.09 3.63 -13.74
CA ALA A 27 -1.19 2.98 -13.98
C ALA A 27 -1.05 1.50 -14.37
N THR A 28 0.04 1.15 -15.03
CA THR A 28 0.29 -0.25 -15.40
C THR A 28 0.48 -1.14 -14.18
N ASP A 29 1.16 -0.64 -13.16
CA ASP A 29 1.34 -1.39 -11.93
C ASP A 29 0.03 -1.47 -11.16
N ARG A 30 -0.70 -0.38 -11.11
CA ARG A 30 -1.99 -0.33 -10.45
C ARG A 30 -2.96 -1.34 -11.05
N ALA A 31 -2.93 -1.50 -12.37
CA ALA A 31 -3.83 -2.41 -13.04
C ALA A 31 -3.60 -3.86 -12.65
N GLU A 32 -2.39 -4.21 -12.21
CA GLU A 32 -2.10 -5.57 -11.81
C GLU A 32 -2.58 -5.88 -10.41
N TRP A 33 -2.45 -4.95 -9.48
CA TRP A 33 -2.87 -5.19 -8.11
C TRP A 33 -2.76 -3.92 -7.28
N TRP A 34 -3.46 -3.90 -6.16
CA TRP A 34 -3.49 -2.73 -5.29
C TRP A 34 -3.97 -3.12 -3.90
N ILE A 35 -3.77 -2.23 -2.94
CA ILE A 35 -4.32 -2.43 -1.61
C ILE A 35 -5.82 -2.15 -1.68
N PRO A 36 -6.67 -3.06 -1.21
CA PRO A 36 -8.12 -2.86 -1.28
C PRO A 36 -8.53 -1.56 -0.61
N GLY A 37 -9.37 -0.82 -1.28
CA GLY A 37 -9.86 0.47 -0.77
C GLY A 37 -8.93 1.64 -1.05
N SER A 38 -7.75 1.41 -1.63
CA SER A 38 -6.85 2.50 -1.93
C SER A 38 -7.31 3.29 -3.14
N VAL A 39 -6.96 4.57 -3.15
CA VAL A 39 -7.16 5.42 -4.33
C VAL A 39 -5.88 5.52 -5.11
N HIS A 40 -5.97 5.87 -6.36
CA HIS A 40 -4.83 5.87 -7.25
C HIS A 40 -4.62 7.21 -7.94
N VAL A 41 -3.38 7.59 -8.06
CA VAL A 41 -2.97 8.67 -8.95
C VAL A 41 -1.67 8.24 -9.63
N ASP A 42 -1.61 8.37 -10.95
CA ASP A 42 -0.40 8.02 -11.69
C ASP A 42 0.53 9.23 -11.60
N ALA A 43 1.29 9.29 -10.53
CA ALA A 43 2.17 10.42 -10.25
C ALA A 43 3.64 10.01 -10.12
N TYR A 44 3.95 8.77 -10.42
CA TYR A 44 5.28 8.24 -10.18
C TYR A 44 6.37 9.05 -10.89
N ALA A 45 6.21 9.27 -12.19
CA ALA A 45 7.22 9.97 -12.97
C ALA A 45 7.40 11.43 -12.50
N ALA A 46 6.29 12.10 -12.22
CA ALA A 46 6.34 13.48 -11.75
C ALA A 46 7.00 13.58 -10.38
N LEU A 47 6.70 12.64 -9.50
CA LEU A 47 7.32 12.62 -8.17
C LEU A 47 8.81 12.34 -8.27
N ARG A 48 9.21 11.43 -9.14
CA ARG A 48 10.62 11.15 -9.34
C ARG A 48 11.36 12.36 -9.90
N ALA A 49 10.67 13.18 -10.65
CA ALA A 49 11.25 14.42 -11.17
C ALA A 49 11.16 15.57 -10.15
N HIS A 50 10.65 15.30 -8.95
CA HIS A 50 10.44 16.29 -7.91
C HIS A 50 9.57 17.45 -8.35
N ASP A 51 8.58 17.15 -9.17
CA ASP A 51 7.61 18.14 -9.62
C ASP A 51 6.71 18.52 -8.45
N PRO A 52 6.70 19.76 -8.01
CA PRO A 52 5.87 20.15 -6.87
C PRO A 52 4.37 20.08 -7.18
N GLN A 53 3.99 19.94 -8.44
CA GLN A 53 2.60 19.80 -8.85
C GLN A 53 2.19 18.35 -9.09
N ALA A 54 3.06 17.41 -8.75
CA ALA A 54 2.80 15.98 -9.03
C ALA A 54 1.46 15.49 -8.46
N LEU A 55 1.06 16.03 -7.33
CA LEU A 55 -0.18 15.60 -6.66
C LEU A 55 -1.24 16.70 -6.65
N SER A 56 -1.10 17.70 -7.53
CA SER A 56 -1.99 18.85 -7.50
C SER A 56 -3.43 18.51 -7.85
N THR A 57 -3.66 17.44 -8.60
CA THR A 57 -5.02 17.06 -9.01
C THR A 57 -5.69 16.11 -8.03
N VAL A 58 -4.98 15.66 -7.01
CA VAL A 58 -5.54 14.69 -6.08
C VAL A 58 -6.31 15.42 -5.01
N GLU A 59 -7.54 15.00 -4.80
CA GLU A 59 -8.36 15.51 -3.71
C GLU A 59 -8.42 14.47 -2.61
N LEU A 60 -8.06 14.86 -1.42
CA LEU A 60 -7.98 13.94 -0.29
C LEU A 60 -8.73 14.55 0.90
N PRO A 61 -9.38 13.70 1.71
CA PRO A 61 -10.05 14.19 2.91
C PRO A 61 -9.04 14.84 3.85
N ALA A 62 -9.30 16.07 4.25
CA ALA A 62 -8.37 16.82 5.08
C ALA A 62 -8.33 16.31 6.52
N GLN A 63 -9.34 15.57 6.92
CA GLN A 63 -9.47 15.16 8.32
C GLN A 63 -9.03 13.73 8.56
N ALA A 64 -8.49 13.07 7.58
CA ALA A 64 -8.03 11.70 7.71
C ALA A 64 -6.57 11.63 7.34
N PRO A 65 -5.79 10.79 8.01
CA PRO A 65 -4.40 10.58 7.57
C PRO A 65 -4.36 9.95 6.19
N VAL A 66 -3.27 10.21 5.48
CA VAL A 66 -3.04 9.63 4.16
C VAL A 66 -1.73 8.85 4.20
N VAL A 67 -1.78 7.63 3.69
CA VAL A 67 -0.60 6.78 3.59
C VAL A 67 -0.27 6.63 2.12
N THR A 68 0.88 7.11 1.70
CA THR A 68 1.31 6.98 0.31
C THR A 68 2.03 5.66 0.10
N VAL A 69 1.81 5.05 -1.04
CA VAL A 69 2.35 3.74 -1.35
C VAL A 69 2.96 3.73 -2.75
N CYS A 70 4.17 3.23 -2.86
CA CYS A 70 4.79 2.94 -4.15
C CYS A 70 5.31 1.50 -4.12
N ILE A 71 6.16 1.13 -5.06
CA ILE A 71 6.59 -0.27 -5.14
C ILE A 71 7.55 -0.66 -4.01
N SER A 72 8.48 0.21 -3.65
CA SER A 72 9.53 -0.11 -2.68
C SER A 72 9.63 0.87 -1.52
N GLY A 73 8.81 1.89 -1.48
CA GLY A 73 8.81 2.83 -0.36
C GLY A 73 9.70 4.05 -0.53
N ILE A 74 10.30 4.25 -1.70
CA ILE A 74 11.19 5.38 -1.93
C ILE A 74 10.44 6.58 -2.47
N THR A 75 9.74 6.42 -3.57
CA THR A 75 9.02 7.53 -4.19
C THR A 75 7.83 7.99 -3.35
N SER A 76 7.25 7.08 -2.59
CA SER A 76 6.15 7.45 -1.70
C SER A 76 6.58 8.40 -0.59
N ILE A 77 7.86 8.44 -0.24
CA ILE A 77 8.36 9.42 0.72
C ILE A 77 8.21 10.82 0.12
N ILE A 78 8.56 10.98 -1.15
CA ILE A 78 8.42 12.27 -1.83
C ILE A 78 6.94 12.69 -1.82
N ALA A 79 6.06 11.76 -2.12
CA ALA A 79 4.63 12.05 -2.11
C ALA A 79 4.14 12.46 -0.73
N ALA A 80 4.55 11.73 0.30
CA ALA A 80 4.14 12.05 1.66
C ALA A 80 4.67 13.42 2.11
N GLU A 81 5.88 13.75 1.69
CA GLU A 81 6.43 15.06 2.02
C GLU A 81 5.64 16.18 1.34
N GLN A 82 5.27 16.01 0.09
CA GLN A 82 4.46 17.03 -0.61
C GLN A 82 3.10 17.19 0.06
N LEU A 83 2.48 16.09 0.45
CA LEU A 83 1.17 16.16 1.11
C LEU A 83 1.29 16.79 2.50
N SER A 84 2.37 16.50 3.21
CA SER A 84 2.63 17.10 4.50
C SER A 84 2.76 18.61 4.39
N GLN A 85 3.42 19.09 3.34
CA GLN A 85 3.54 20.51 3.08
C GLN A 85 2.21 21.18 2.77
N ARG A 86 1.23 20.39 2.32
CA ARG A 86 -0.12 20.89 2.09
C ARG A 86 -0.97 20.89 3.35
N GLY A 87 -0.41 20.48 4.48
CA GLY A 87 -1.13 20.45 5.74
C GLY A 87 -1.82 19.13 6.05
N LEU A 88 -1.58 18.09 5.27
CA LEU A 88 -2.17 16.79 5.52
C LEU A 88 -1.30 15.98 6.46
N ASP A 89 -1.94 15.07 7.19
CA ASP A 89 -1.24 14.13 8.07
C ASP A 89 -0.79 12.97 7.20
N ALA A 90 0.41 13.05 6.67
CA ALA A 90 0.88 12.15 5.63
C ALA A 90 1.96 11.18 6.12
N TYR A 91 1.86 9.97 5.64
CA TYR A 91 2.80 8.89 5.96
C TYR A 91 3.21 8.18 4.68
N SER A 92 4.39 7.55 4.70
CA SER A 92 4.84 6.70 3.61
C SER A 92 4.91 5.26 4.11
N LEU A 93 4.41 4.33 3.32
CA LEU A 93 4.46 2.91 3.69
C LEU A 93 5.86 2.37 3.45
N GLU A 94 6.52 1.95 4.53
CA GLU A 94 7.87 1.39 4.46
C GLU A 94 7.87 0.14 3.60
N GLY A 95 8.78 0.08 2.66
CA GLY A 95 8.89 -1.06 1.76
C GLY A 95 7.83 -1.15 0.69
N GLY A 96 6.83 -0.28 0.72
CA GLY A 96 5.82 -0.19 -0.32
C GLY A 96 5.06 -1.48 -0.56
N MET A 97 4.64 -1.66 -1.80
CA MET A 97 3.86 -2.84 -2.17
C MET A 97 4.63 -4.15 -2.00
N ARG A 98 5.94 -4.11 -2.10
CA ARG A 98 6.74 -5.31 -1.85
C ARG A 98 6.57 -5.79 -0.41
N ALA A 99 6.67 -4.88 0.54
CA ALA A 99 6.50 -5.24 1.94
C ALA A 99 5.07 -5.66 2.24
N TRP A 100 4.10 -5.00 1.63
CA TRP A 100 2.71 -5.36 1.77
C TRP A 100 2.47 -6.81 1.31
N SER A 101 3.03 -7.17 0.16
CA SER A 101 2.89 -8.51 -0.38
C SER A 101 3.50 -9.57 0.53
N LEU A 102 4.67 -9.30 1.08
CA LEU A 102 5.33 -10.24 1.97
C LEU A 102 4.55 -10.42 3.27
N ALA A 103 4.00 -9.36 3.80
CA ALA A 103 3.23 -9.46 5.03
C ALA A 103 1.98 -10.31 4.83
N TRP A 104 1.33 -10.20 3.69
CA TRP A 104 0.18 -11.05 3.39
C TRP A 104 0.57 -12.51 3.32
N ASN A 105 1.68 -12.82 2.64
CA ASN A 105 2.13 -14.19 2.55
C ASN A 105 2.41 -14.77 3.92
N MET A 106 3.04 -14.01 4.78
CA MET A 106 3.37 -14.49 6.11
C MET A 106 2.15 -14.64 7.00
N ALA A 107 1.15 -13.84 6.79
CA ALA A 107 -0.04 -13.87 7.62
C ALA A 107 -0.85 -15.14 7.46
N THR A 108 -0.66 -15.89 6.38
CA THR A 108 -1.41 -17.12 6.16
C THR A 108 -0.72 -18.36 6.68
N ILE A 109 0.55 -18.26 7.00
CA ILE A 109 1.33 -19.41 7.40
C ILE A 109 0.89 -20.08 8.69
N PRO A 110 0.49 -19.36 9.71
CA PRO A 110 0.20 -19.96 10.99
C PRO A 110 -0.85 -21.05 10.99
N TYR A 111 -1.65 -21.10 9.97
CA TYR A 111 -2.72 -22.09 9.96
C TYR A 111 -2.33 -23.40 9.32
N ALA A 112 -1.15 -23.47 8.79
CA ALA A 112 -0.74 -24.66 8.10
C ALA A 112 -0.55 -25.85 9.01
N GLU A 113 -0.31 -25.60 10.26
CA GLU A 113 -0.04 -26.67 11.19
C GLU A 113 -1.23 -27.52 11.49
N ASP A 114 -2.38 -27.08 11.14
CA ASP A 114 -3.58 -27.83 11.44
C ASP A 114 -3.93 -28.81 10.38
N ASP A 115 -3.03 -29.25 9.65
CA ASP A 115 -3.29 -30.13 8.58
C ASP A 115 -4.21 -29.59 7.61
N VAL A 116 -4.62 -28.50 7.76
CA VAL A 116 -5.41 -27.93 6.79
C VAL A 116 -4.63 -27.44 5.75
N HIS A 117 -5.02 -27.56 4.72
CA HIS A 117 -4.22 -27.65 3.76
C HIS A 117 -4.52 -26.75 2.64
N ILE A 118 -5.37 -25.80 2.79
CA ILE A 118 -5.60 -24.80 1.78
C ILE A 118 -5.03 -23.54 2.30
N ILE A 119 -3.86 -23.17 1.80
CA ILE A 119 -3.25 -21.92 2.12
C ILE A 119 -3.40 -21.07 0.89
N GLN A 120 -4.19 -20.05 0.99
CA GLN A 120 -4.40 -19.16 -0.12
C GLN A 120 -3.44 -18.00 0.01
N ILE A 121 -2.51 -17.92 -0.92
CA ILE A 121 -1.56 -16.84 -0.94
C ILE A 121 -2.01 -15.84 -1.97
N ARG A 122 -2.29 -14.64 -1.55
CA ARG A 122 -2.68 -13.61 -2.46
C ARG A 122 -1.51 -12.80 -2.86
N ARG A 123 -1.13 -12.97 -4.07
CA ARG A 123 -0.16 -12.09 -4.66
C ARG A 123 -0.95 -11.13 -5.48
N THR A 124 -1.44 -10.21 -4.82
CA THR A 124 -2.41 -9.38 -5.42
C THR A 124 -1.88 -8.53 -6.52
N GLY A 125 -0.63 -8.34 -6.58
CA GLY A 125 -0.13 -7.53 -7.61
C GLY A 125 -0.31 -8.08 -8.96
N LYS A 126 -0.28 -9.29 -9.06
CA LYS A 126 -0.43 -9.92 -10.35
C LYS A 126 -1.85 -10.34 -10.60
N GLY A 127 -2.75 -9.93 -9.76
CA GLY A 127 -4.10 -10.41 -9.87
C GLY A 127 -4.21 -11.89 -9.68
N CYS A 128 -3.20 -12.51 -9.13
CA CYS A 128 -3.18 -13.94 -9.01
C CYS A 128 -3.51 -14.38 -7.63
N LEU A 129 -4.23 -15.43 -7.56
CA LEU A 129 -4.34 -16.18 -6.34
C LEU A 129 -3.54 -17.42 -6.54
N SER A 130 -2.57 -17.59 -5.69
CA SER A 130 -1.84 -18.83 -5.66
C SER A 130 -2.37 -19.65 -4.52
N TYR A 131 -2.53 -20.92 -4.77
CA TYR A 131 -2.99 -21.81 -3.73
C TYR A 131 -1.89 -22.78 -3.41
N ILE A 132 -1.69 -23.00 -2.16
CA ILE A 132 -0.92 -24.14 -1.72
C ILE A 132 -1.91 -24.98 -1.00
N ILE A 133 -2.19 -26.12 -1.54
CA ILE A 133 -3.04 -27.05 -0.88
C ILE A 133 -2.14 -27.95 -0.11
N GLY A 134 -2.18 -27.77 1.14
CA GLY A 134 -1.36 -28.56 1.98
C GLY A 134 -1.95 -29.91 2.11
N ALA A 135 -1.13 -30.81 2.38
CA ALA A 135 -1.50 -32.11 2.35
C ALA A 135 -2.35 -32.50 3.42
N GLY A 136 -3.11 -32.29 3.59
CA GLY A 136 -3.86 -32.83 4.69
C GLY A 136 -4.29 -34.08 4.43
#